data_b809ca3da40bae0c1189251949177bdc
#
_entry.id   b809ca3da40bae0c1189251949177bdc
#
_cell.length_a   1.000
_cell.length_b   1.000
_cell.length_c   1.000
_cell.angle_alpha   90.00
_cell.angle_beta   90.00
_cell.angle_gamma   90.00
#
_symmetry.space_group_name_H-M   'P 1'
#
loop_
_entity.id
_entity.type
_entity.pdbx_description
1 polymer ?
#
loop_
_entity_poly.entity_id
_entity_poly.type
_entity_poly.pdbx_seq_one_letter_code
_entity_poly.pdbx_strand_id
1 'polypeptide(L)'
;METINNDILSDGFRLEGSWASDLKDALKKMNESTTILEIDSSELIMYSIIDMQEDNFVLARLCPDEINNEMFFPTTRQKEYLKREGNYGKLPIKSLKNKGLTSELIRDIYENGFFFQIKVNKRCITLVPSKLFLSTLCNQMECGKMQIGRNIFRDLYLCSLLQNNGPFKIIYRTDNKYAGRLLGATSCRFLITPEDAVQSIWDELKKHDNDNFRIYFYSITHMKTVINFMKASEITICGHKFHFGCRFSFSDIARGSYSLESTIIYGGAIIPLDDVSLKKHVGKFLVKDFVEDYCKKNIINKVMNNLNRASKKKISSIKNTVTAFLKSAEFSKANGAKATKALMQDDDFFSSIPDQSGTEFDAIYCTGAVADYYLHQKTEIQYEVLYKCIGKVWKEGLKKYAK
;
A
#
# COMPACT_ATOMS: atom_id res chain seq x y z
N MET A 1 -8.85 10.97 11.01
CA MET A 1 -9.33 10.52 9.70
C MET A 1 -8.45 11.16 8.66
N GLU A 2 -7.65 10.36 7.93
CA GLU A 2 -7.00 10.87 6.72
C GLU A 2 -8.11 11.20 5.72
N THR A 3 -8.10 12.39 5.19
CA THR A 3 -9.07 12.84 4.18
C THR A 3 -8.97 11.96 2.95
N ILE A 4 -10.07 11.37 2.52
CA ILE A 4 -10.16 10.62 1.26
C ILE A 4 -9.80 11.59 0.13
N ASN A 5 -8.70 11.33 -0.57
CA ASN A 5 -8.24 12.17 -1.67
C ASN A 5 -8.44 11.43 -2.99
N ASN A 6 -9.45 11.82 -3.74
CA ASN A 6 -9.83 11.21 -5.01
C ASN A 6 -9.05 11.74 -6.22
N ASP A 7 -8.12 12.68 -6.02
CA ASP A 7 -7.26 13.18 -7.09
C ASP A 7 -6.17 12.16 -7.41
N ILE A 8 -6.28 11.54 -8.57
CA ILE A 8 -5.35 10.49 -9.03
C ILE A 8 -3.92 11.00 -9.27
N LEU A 9 -3.71 12.29 -9.33
CA LEU A 9 -2.40 12.90 -9.46
C LEU A 9 -1.80 13.30 -8.11
N SER A 10 -2.59 13.27 -7.02
CA SER A 10 -2.09 13.54 -5.67
C SER A 10 -1.21 12.40 -5.17
N ASP A 11 -0.11 12.72 -4.48
CA ASP A 11 0.73 11.72 -3.80
C ASP A 11 -0.02 11.00 -2.66
N GLY A 12 -1.04 11.66 -2.12
CA GLY A 12 -1.97 11.13 -1.10
C GLY A 12 -3.23 10.47 -1.66
N PHE A 13 -3.25 10.09 -2.95
CA PHE A 13 -4.41 9.46 -3.57
C PHE A 13 -4.90 8.24 -2.80
N ARG A 14 -6.22 8.23 -2.48
CA ARG A 14 -6.88 7.14 -1.77
C ARG A 14 -8.36 7.07 -2.13
N LEU A 15 -8.79 5.93 -2.62
CA LEU A 15 -10.19 5.58 -2.83
C LEU A 15 -10.58 4.47 -1.87
N GLU A 16 -11.73 4.60 -1.24
CA GLU A 16 -12.28 3.61 -0.32
C GLU A 16 -13.77 3.43 -0.54
N GLY A 17 -14.28 2.25 -0.26
CA GLY A 17 -15.70 1.96 -0.36
C GLY A 17 -16.05 0.53 0.04
N SER A 18 -17.36 0.24 0.01
CA SER A 18 -17.92 -1.07 0.41
C SER A 18 -18.80 -1.70 -0.67
N TRP A 19 -19.02 -1.02 -1.80
CA TRP A 19 -19.92 -1.49 -2.84
C TRP A 19 -19.15 -2.04 -4.04
N ALA A 20 -19.63 -3.15 -4.59
CA ALA A 20 -19.01 -3.79 -5.74
C ALA A 20 -19.04 -2.91 -7.02
N SER A 21 -20.10 -2.12 -7.20
CA SER A 21 -20.22 -1.15 -8.29
C SER A 21 -19.12 -0.10 -8.22
N ASP A 22 -18.96 0.49 -7.03
CA ASP A 22 -18.00 1.58 -6.82
C ASP A 22 -16.56 1.08 -6.98
N LEU A 23 -16.28 -0.17 -6.54
CA LEU A 23 -14.99 -0.80 -6.78
C LEU A 23 -14.72 -0.97 -8.27
N LYS A 24 -15.69 -1.45 -9.04
CA LYS A 24 -15.55 -1.63 -10.48
C LYS A 24 -15.24 -0.30 -11.18
N ASP A 25 -15.95 0.74 -10.83
CA ASP A 25 -15.73 2.08 -11.40
C ASP A 25 -14.36 2.65 -10.97
N ALA A 26 -13.94 2.43 -9.72
CA ALA A 26 -12.63 2.81 -9.24
C ALA A 26 -11.50 2.09 -9.98
N LEU A 27 -11.61 0.77 -10.17
CA LEU A 27 -10.62 -0.03 -10.91
C LEU A 27 -10.55 0.37 -12.38
N LYS A 28 -11.69 0.62 -13.02
CA LYS A 28 -11.76 1.12 -14.38
C LYS A 28 -11.07 2.48 -14.52
N LYS A 29 -11.37 3.42 -13.63
CA LYS A 29 -10.69 4.73 -13.57
C LYS A 29 -9.19 4.58 -13.41
N MET A 30 -8.74 3.65 -12.55
CA MET A 30 -7.32 3.36 -12.36
C MET A 30 -6.68 2.84 -13.65
N ASN A 31 -7.31 1.90 -14.34
CA ASN A 31 -6.80 1.36 -15.61
C ASN A 31 -6.70 2.44 -16.69
N GLU A 32 -7.76 3.22 -16.87
CA GLU A 32 -7.83 4.28 -17.90
C GLU A 32 -6.78 5.38 -17.67
N SER A 33 -6.45 5.67 -16.41
CA SER A 33 -5.46 6.69 -16.05
C SER A 33 -4.02 6.17 -16.01
N THR A 34 -3.81 4.84 -15.91
CA THR A 34 -2.48 4.24 -15.75
C THR A 34 -1.86 3.93 -17.11
N THR A 35 -0.65 4.41 -17.31
CA THR A 35 0.16 4.08 -18.50
C THR A 35 1.42 3.36 -18.04
N ILE A 36 1.72 2.25 -18.72
CA ILE A 36 2.96 1.50 -18.57
C ILE A 36 3.71 1.65 -19.90
N LEU A 37 4.89 2.22 -19.82
CA LEU A 37 5.69 2.50 -21.01
C LEU A 37 7.08 1.93 -20.83
N GLU A 38 7.51 1.11 -21.79
CA GLU A 38 8.90 0.69 -21.89
C GLU A 38 9.70 1.77 -22.60
N ILE A 39 10.79 2.20 -22.00
CA ILE A 39 11.61 3.31 -22.45
C ILE A 39 13.07 2.96 -22.38
N ASP A 40 13.84 3.54 -23.30
CA ASP A 40 15.27 3.70 -23.10
C ASP A 40 15.53 4.89 -22.16
N SER A 41 16.62 4.82 -21.44
CA SER A 41 17.00 5.88 -20.48
C SER A 41 17.16 7.25 -21.15
N SER A 42 17.60 7.30 -22.39
CA SER A 42 17.73 8.52 -23.21
C SER A 42 16.39 9.20 -23.52
N GLU A 43 15.29 8.49 -23.44
CA GLU A 43 13.95 9.02 -23.69
C GLU A 43 13.38 9.80 -22.48
N LEU A 44 13.95 9.55 -21.28
CA LEU A 44 13.50 10.18 -20.03
C LEU A 44 14.37 11.39 -19.68
N ILE A 45 13.94 12.58 -20.11
CA ILE A 45 14.66 13.82 -19.86
C ILE A 45 14.39 14.32 -18.46
N MET A 46 15.44 14.47 -17.67
CA MET A 46 15.37 14.98 -16.30
C MET A 46 15.67 16.48 -16.25
N TYR A 47 14.86 17.20 -15.46
CA TYR A 47 15.07 18.61 -15.15
C TYR A 47 15.26 18.76 -13.64
N SER A 48 16.39 19.31 -13.22
CA SER A 48 16.66 19.64 -11.84
C SER A 48 16.29 21.10 -11.55
N ILE A 49 15.60 21.35 -10.44
CA ILE A 49 15.24 22.68 -9.98
C ILE A 49 16.40 23.24 -9.16
N ILE A 50 17.07 24.25 -9.71
CA ILE A 50 18.21 24.90 -9.06
C ILE A 50 17.73 25.96 -8.09
N ASP A 51 16.74 26.78 -8.53
CA ASP A 51 16.23 27.90 -7.77
C ASP A 51 14.78 28.23 -8.17
N MET A 52 14.17 29.13 -7.42
CA MET A 52 12.90 29.76 -7.74
C MET A 52 13.04 31.27 -7.72
N GLN A 53 12.75 31.92 -8.84
CA GLN A 53 12.83 33.35 -8.99
C GLN A 53 11.48 33.91 -9.43
N GLU A 54 10.83 34.69 -8.57
CA GLU A 54 9.47 35.16 -8.81
C GLU A 54 8.54 33.99 -9.11
N ASP A 55 7.81 34.01 -10.24
CA ASP A 55 6.91 32.94 -10.71
C ASP A 55 7.61 31.98 -11.70
N ASN A 56 8.92 31.79 -11.60
CA ASN A 56 9.70 30.95 -12.50
C ASN A 56 10.50 29.93 -11.72
N PHE A 57 10.52 28.67 -12.17
CA PHE A 57 11.57 27.74 -11.82
C PHE A 57 12.83 28.04 -12.63
N VAL A 58 13.95 28.13 -11.94
CA VAL A 58 15.28 28.13 -12.55
C VAL A 58 15.74 26.68 -12.57
N LEU A 59 15.93 26.11 -13.73
CA LEU A 59 16.18 24.69 -13.91
C LEU A 59 17.39 24.40 -14.81
N ALA A 60 17.98 23.24 -14.60
CA ALA A 60 18.94 22.63 -15.50
C ALA A 60 18.33 21.39 -16.12
N ARG A 61 18.47 21.26 -17.44
CA ARG A 61 18.17 20.03 -18.16
C ARG A 61 19.32 19.04 -17.94
N LEU A 62 18.97 17.85 -17.49
CA LEU A 62 19.90 16.75 -17.32
C LEU A 62 19.51 15.65 -18.32
N CYS A 63 20.35 15.42 -19.32
CA CYS A 63 20.19 14.35 -20.28
C CYS A 63 21.20 13.24 -19.99
N PRO A 64 20.78 11.96 -20.00
CA PRO A 64 21.70 10.86 -19.80
C PRO A 64 22.92 10.93 -20.72
N ASP A 65 22.72 11.17 -22.01
CA ASP A 65 23.77 11.18 -23.04
C ASP A 65 24.72 12.39 -22.97
N GLU A 66 24.34 13.43 -22.24
CA GLU A 66 25.12 14.69 -22.15
C GLU A 66 25.99 14.76 -20.87
N ILE A 67 25.90 13.75 -19.99
CA ILE A 67 26.66 13.73 -18.74
C ILE A 67 27.91 12.88 -18.89
N ASN A 68 29.04 13.51 -18.99
CA ASN A 68 30.34 12.84 -18.96
C ASN A 68 30.66 12.32 -17.55
N ASN A 69 31.34 11.18 -17.47
CA ASN A 69 31.76 10.54 -16.20
C ASN A 69 32.54 11.45 -15.25
N GLU A 70 33.16 12.52 -15.77
CA GLU A 70 33.89 13.52 -14.97
C GLU A 70 33.01 14.48 -14.19
N MET A 71 31.69 14.52 -14.46
CA MET A 71 30.74 15.39 -13.77
C MET A 71 30.24 14.86 -12.41
N PHE A 72 30.72 13.71 -11.99
CA PHE A 72 30.28 13.08 -10.74
C PHE A 72 30.67 13.82 -9.46
N PHE A 73 31.60 14.77 -9.55
CA PHE A 73 32.07 15.49 -8.38
C PHE A 73 31.49 16.90 -8.35
N PRO A 74 30.64 17.17 -7.37
CA PRO A 74 29.82 18.37 -7.28
C PRO A 74 30.62 19.62 -6.84
N THR A 75 31.28 20.24 -7.74
CA THR A 75 31.97 21.51 -7.50
C THR A 75 31.12 22.68 -8.02
N THR A 76 31.45 23.89 -7.56
CA THR A 76 30.93 25.15 -8.10
C THR A 76 31.08 25.23 -9.63
N ARG A 77 32.10 24.61 -10.19
CA ARG A 77 32.34 24.46 -11.63
C ARG A 77 31.23 23.78 -12.40
N GLN A 78 30.46 22.84 -11.78
CA GLN A 78 29.39 22.15 -12.48
C GLN A 78 28.14 22.98 -12.65
N LYS A 79 27.81 23.86 -11.68
CA LYS A 79 26.78 24.87 -11.88
C LYS A 79 27.15 25.84 -13.02
N GLU A 80 28.41 26.19 -13.13
CA GLU A 80 28.93 27.04 -14.21
C GLU A 80 28.93 26.34 -15.55
N TYR A 81 29.24 25.04 -15.56
CA TYR A 81 29.18 24.20 -16.77
C TYR A 81 27.73 24.08 -17.31
N LEU A 82 26.77 23.73 -16.48
CA LEU A 82 25.37 23.67 -16.89
C LEU A 82 24.85 25.02 -17.41
N LYS A 83 25.36 26.12 -16.90
CA LYS A 83 25.06 27.47 -17.43
C LYS A 83 25.63 27.70 -18.82
N ARG A 84 26.86 27.26 -19.06
CA ARG A 84 27.56 27.46 -20.34
C ARG A 84 26.96 26.65 -21.47
N GLU A 85 26.56 25.41 -21.22
CA GLU A 85 26.02 24.50 -22.23
C GLU A 85 24.56 24.80 -22.63
N GLY A 86 23.99 25.92 -22.15
CA GLY A 86 22.61 26.28 -22.48
C GLY A 86 21.53 25.38 -21.90
N ASN A 87 21.91 24.38 -21.07
CA ASN A 87 21.01 23.46 -20.38
C ASN A 87 20.36 24.12 -19.15
N TYR A 88 20.53 25.41 -18.99
CA TYR A 88 20.03 26.21 -17.89
C TYR A 88 18.97 27.17 -18.40
N GLY A 89 17.80 27.19 -17.80
CA GLY A 89 16.71 28.04 -18.26
C GLY A 89 15.72 28.44 -17.17
N LYS A 90 14.86 29.38 -17.50
CA LYS A 90 13.70 29.75 -16.69
C LYS A 90 12.44 29.11 -17.25
N LEU A 91 11.68 28.43 -16.41
CA LEU A 91 10.39 27.86 -16.76
C LEU A 91 9.29 28.57 -15.97
N PRO A 92 8.43 29.36 -16.63
CA PRO A 92 7.31 30.02 -15.95
C PRO A 92 6.33 28.99 -15.36
N ILE A 93 5.97 29.17 -14.09
CA ILE A 93 4.97 28.31 -13.42
C ILE A 93 3.62 28.37 -14.15
N LYS A 94 3.28 29.52 -14.70
CA LYS A 94 2.08 29.69 -15.56
C LYS A 94 2.08 28.72 -16.76
N SER A 95 3.23 28.44 -17.35
CA SER A 95 3.36 27.49 -18.46
C SER A 95 3.06 26.06 -18.04
N LEU A 96 3.43 25.68 -16.80
CA LEU A 96 3.09 24.37 -16.23
C LEU A 96 1.58 24.27 -15.95
N LYS A 97 0.98 25.30 -15.37
CA LYS A 97 -0.47 25.38 -15.15
C LYS A 97 -1.26 25.27 -16.48
N ASN A 98 -0.81 25.94 -17.52
CA ASN A 98 -1.41 25.84 -18.85
C ASN A 98 -1.32 24.45 -19.49
N LYS A 99 -0.36 23.63 -19.05
CA LYS A 99 -0.24 22.22 -19.41
C LYS A 99 -1.06 21.28 -18.51
N GLY A 100 -1.86 21.82 -17.59
CA GLY A 100 -2.73 21.06 -16.72
C GLY A 100 -2.08 20.53 -15.43
N LEU A 101 -0.88 21.06 -15.06
CA LEU A 101 -0.32 20.71 -13.75
C LEU A 101 -1.11 21.43 -12.65
N THR A 102 -1.57 20.67 -11.68
CA THR A 102 -2.25 21.21 -10.50
C THR A 102 -1.26 21.96 -9.60
N SER A 103 -1.77 22.79 -8.71
CA SER A 103 -0.93 23.49 -7.72
C SER A 103 -0.20 22.51 -6.81
N GLU A 104 -0.77 21.34 -6.54
CA GLU A 104 -0.13 20.26 -5.79
C GLU A 104 1.06 19.66 -6.54
N LEU A 105 0.89 19.33 -7.83
CA LEU A 105 2.00 18.83 -8.66
C LEU A 105 3.14 19.84 -8.77
N ILE A 106 2.81 21.12 -8.89
CA ILE A 106 3.82 22.18 -8.95
C ILE A 106 4.58 22.29 -7.63
N ARG A 107 3.89 22.21 -6.50
CA ARG A 107 4.50 22.16 -5.17
C ARG A 107 5.41 20.96 -5.05
N ASP A 108 4.97 19.77 -5.49
CA ASP A 108 5.76 18.55 -5.42
C ASP A 108 7.01 18.62 -6.30
N ILE A 109 6.94 19.25 -7.48
CA ILE A 109 8.12 19.54 -8.30
C ILE A 109 9.14 20.35 -7.50
N TYR A 110 8.67 21.39 -6.80
CA TYR A 110 9.54 22.26 -6.01
C TYR A 110 10.14 21.52 -4.79
N GLU A 111 9.33 20.74 -4.08
CA GLU A 111 9.75 19.97 -2.91
C GLU A 111 10.71 18.83 -3.27
N ASN A 112 10.43 18.11 -4.35
CA ASN A 112 11.29 17.04 -4.85
C ASN A 112 12.60 17.57 -5.43
N GLY A 113 12.55 18.75 -6.01
CA GLY A 113 13.68 19.43 -6.66
C GLY A 113 13.91 19.01 -8.10
N PHE A 114 13.06 18.16 -8.69
CA PHE A 114 13.19 17.72 -10.08
C PHE A 114 11.87 17.18 -10.64
N PHE A 115 11.81 17.08 -11.95
CA PHE A 115 10.75 16.39 -12.69
C PHE A 115 11.32 15.78 -13.97
N PHE A 116 10.53 14.94 -14.63
CA PHE A 116 10.90 14.35 -15.91
C PHE A 116 9.99 14.85 -17.03
N GLN A 117 10.51 14.78 -18.25
CA GLN A 117 9.71 14.87 -19.47
C GLN A 117 9.97 13.66 -20.35
N ILE A 118 8.92 13.19 -20.98
CA ILE A 118 9.00 12.11 -21.96
C ILE A 118 8.20 12.48 -23.20
N LYS A 119 8.68 12.02 -24.36
CA LYS A 119 7.99 12.26 -25.62
C LYS A 119 7.23 11.00 -26.03
N VAL A 120 5.90 11.07 -25.97
CA VAL A 120 5.00 9.99 -26.36
C VAL A 120 4.16 10.45 -27.54
N ASN A 121 4.20 9.74 -28.68
CA ASN A 121 3.40 10.08 -29.88
C ASN A 121 3.52 11.56 -30.28
N LYS A 122 4.74 12.08 -30.37
CA LYS A 122 5.04 13.49 -30.69
C LYS A 122 4.59 14.52 -29.63
N ARG A 123 4.08 14.08 -28.47
CA ARG A 123 3.70 14.96 -27.36
C ARG A 123 4.71 14.87 -26.24
N CYS A 124 4.97 15.99 -25.61
CA CYS A 124 5.82 16.06 -24.42
C CYS A 124 4.93 16.00 -23.16
N ILE A 125 5.12 14.96 -22.35
CA ILE A 125 4.40 14.77 -21.09
C ILE A 125 5.35 15.14 -19.96
N THR A 126 4.89 15.99 -19.05
CA THR A 126 5.62 16.32 -17.82
C THR A 126 5.23 15.34 -16.73
N LEU A 127 6.21 14.59 -16.22
CA LEU A 127 6.02 13.55 -15.21
C LEU A 127 6.60 14.02 -13.88
N VAL A 128 5.73 14.13 -12.87
CA VAL A 128 6.12 14.52 -11.50
C VAL A 128 6.35 13.27 -10.68
N PRO A 129 7.58 13.02 -10.20
CA PRO A 129 7.86 11.81 -9.44
C PRO A 129 7.15 11.82 -8.10
N SER A 130 6.53 10.69 -7.76
CA SER A 130 6.05 10.42 -6.41
C SER A 130 7.21 9.96 -5.51
N LYS A 131 6.99 9.99 -4.19
CA LYS A 131 7.93 9.38 -3.23
C LYS A 131 8.16 7.89 -3.53
N LEU A 132 7.16 7.21 -4.07
CA LEU A 132 7.23 5.81 -4.46
C LEU A 132 8.14 5.58 -5.67
N PHE A 133 8.09 6.46 -6.65
CA PHE A 133 8.94 6.34 -7.85
C PHE A 133 10.40 6.27 -7.49
N LEU A 134 10.90 7.19 -6.66
CA LEU A 134 12.30 7.16 -6.24
C LEU A 134 12.68 5.84 -5.57
N SER A 135 11.82 5.29 -4.74
CA SER A 135 12.07 4.02 -4.07
C SER A 135 12.10 2.84 -5.06
N THR A 136 11.22 2.82 -6.06
CA THR A 136 11.20 1.76 -7.08
C THR A 136 12.38 1.89 -8.03
N LEU A 137 12.74 3.11 -8.38
CA LEU A 137 13.90 3.39 -9.23
C LEU A 137 15.21 2.99 -8.53
N CYS A 138 15.40 3.35 -7.26
CA CYS A 138 16.56 2.92 -6.49
C CYS A 138 16.67 1.40 -6.41
N ASN A 139 15.54 0.69 -6.22
CA ASN A 139 15.54 -0.76 -6.22
C ASN A 139 15.88 -1.35 -7.60
N GLN A 140 15.37 -0.76 -8.68
CA GLN A 140 15.66 -1.18 -10.04
C GLN A 140 17.14 -0.97 -10.40
N MET A 141 17.74 0.08 -9.89
CA MET A 141 19.14 0.44 -10.14
C MET A 141 20.11 -0.10 -9.09
N GLU A 142 19.62 -0.91 -8.15
CA GLU A 142 20.41 -1.50 -7.07
C GLU A 142 21.21 -0.46 -6.26
N CYS A 143 20.70 0.76 -6.15
CA CYS A 143 21.34 1.83 -5.39
C CYS A 143 20.68 2.08 -4.05
N GLY A 144 21.38 2.79 -3.16
CA GLY A 144 20.88 3.14 -1.83
C GLY A 144 19.69 4.11 -1.89
N LYS A 145 18.94 4.22 -0.79
CA LYS A 145 17.82 5.17 -0.68
C LYS A 145 18.27 6.60 -0.87
N MET A 146 17.59 7.31 -1.76
CA MET A 146 17.83 8.73 -2.01
C MET A 146 16.87 9.59 -1.20
N GLN A 147 17.38 10.70 -0.67
CA GLN A 147 16.55 11.66 0.04
C GLN A 147 15.78 12.55 -0.94
N ILE A 148 14.54 12.88 -0.57
CA ILE A 148 13.74 13.88 -1.26
C ILE A 148 14.24 15.27 -0.87
N GLY A 149 14.14 16.22 -1.79
CA GLY A 149 14.57 17.61 -1.60
C GLY A 149 15.45 18.10 -2.74
N ARG A 150 15.68 19.40 -2.80
CA ARG A 150 16.49 20.03 -3.87
C ARG A 150 17.96 19.69 -3.68
N ASN A 151 18.50 18.86 -4.57
CA ASN A 151 19.91 18.45 -4.52
C ASN A 151 20.37 18.07 -5.93
N ILE A 152 21.04 19.01 -6.59
CA ILE A 152 21.52 18.81 -7.96
C ILE A 152 22.52 17.64 -8.07
N PHE A 153 23.24 17.31 -7.03
CA PHE A 153 24.20 16.21 -7.04
C PHE A 153 23.55 14.86 -7.03
N ARG A 154 22.49 14.72 -6.22
CA ARG A 154 21.62 13.53 -6.30
C ARG A 154 21.02 13.41 -7.70
N ASP A 155 20.60 14.52 -8.29
CA ASP A 155 19.95 14.52 -9.59
C ASP A 155 20.93 14.14 -10.71
N LEU A 156 22.16 14.64 -10.66
CA LEU A 156 23.23 14.23 -11.55
C LEU A 156 23.59 12.75 -11.39
N TYR A 157 23.69 12.27 -10.15
CA TYR A 157 23.94 10.85 -9.88
C TYR A 157 22.78 9.97 -10.40
N LEU A 158 21.53 10.38 -10.16
CA LEU A 158 20.36 9.67 -10.68
C LEU A 158 20.33 9.63 -12.21
N CYS A 159 20.67 10.74 -12.86
CA CYS A 159 20.75 10.83 -14.30
C CYS A 159 21.84 9.88 -14.85
N SER A 160 22.98 9.81 -14.20
CA SER A 160 24.04 8.86 -14.60
C SER A 160 23.68 7.39 -14.39
N LEU A 161 22.95 7.08 -13.32
CA LEU A 161 22.43 5.72 -13.14
C LEU A 161 21.46 5.35 -14.27
N LEU A 162 20.65 6.30 -14.73
CA LEU A 162 19.76 6.11 -15.88
C LEU A 162 20.53 5.82 -17.17
N GLN A 163 21.70 6.44 -17.40
CA GLN A 163 22.54 6.17 -18.58
C GLN A 163 23.05 4.73 -18.67
N ASN A 164 23.34 4.15 -17.51
CA ASN A 164 24.00 2.84 -17.43
C ASN A 164 23.01 1.67 -17.33
N ASN A 165 21.71 1.94 -17.28
CA ASN A 165 20.67 0.92 -17.23
C ASN A 165 20.05 0.73 -18.61
N GLY A 166 19.84 -0.53 -18.96
CA GLY A 166 19.12 -0.91 -20.18
C GLY A 166 17.63 -0.47 -20.13
N PRO A 167 16.84 -0.84 -21.13
CA PRO A 167 15.43 -0.48 -21.20
C PRO A 167 14.67 -0.96 -19.95
N PHE A 168 13.82 -0.12 -19.42
CA PHE A 168 12.96 -0.43 -18.29
C PHE A 168 11.56 0.16 -18.50
N LYS A 169 10.58 -0.30 -17.71
CA LYS A 169 9.23 0.20 -17.76
C LYS A 169 9.04 1.27 -16.71
N ILE A 170 8.47 2.40 -17.12
CA ILE A 170 7.92 3.39 -16.19
C ILE A 170 6.41 3.21 -16.08
N ILE A 171 5.89 3.48 -14.89
CA ILE A 171 4.47 3.43 -14.59
C ILE A 171 4.06 4.81 -14.10
N TYR A 172 3.12 5.43 -14.81
CA TYR A 172 2.60 6.74 -14.42
C TYR A 172 1.09 6.82 -14.60
N ARG A 173 0.47 7.74 -13.86
CA ARG A 173 -0.95 8.05 -13.98
C ARG A 173 -1.15 9.46 -14.51
N THR A 174 -2.15 9.63 -15.33
CA THR A 174 -2.51 10.91 -15.94
C THR A 174 -4.02 11.06 -16.01
N ASP A 175 -4.51 12.25 -15.75
CA ASP A 175 -5.89 12.68 -15.99
C ASP A 175 -6.00 13.55 -17.25
N ASN A 176 -4.85 13.93 -17.83
CA ASN A 176 -4.77 14.78 -19.01
C ASN A 176 -3.62 14.36 -19.93
N LYS A 177 -3.51 15.06 -21.08
CA LYS A 177 -2.56 14.68 -22.16
C LYS A 177 -1.14 15.19 -21.95
N TYR A 178 -0.85 16.01 -20.94
CA TYR A 178 0.40 16.76 -20.85
C TYR A 178 1.10 16.63 -19.51
N ALA A 179 0.42 16.12 -18.49
CA ALA A 179 0.97 15.95 -17.15
C ALA A 179 0.59 14.60 -16.56
N GLY A 180 1.46 14.05 -15.72
CA GLY A 180 1.23 12.79 -15.02
C GLY A 180 2.04 12.66 -13.74
N ARG A 181 1.57 11.79 -12.86
CA ARG A 181 2.25 11.36 -11.65
C ARG A 181 3.06 10.10 -11.96
N LEU A 182 4.38 10.17 -11.85
CA LEU A 182 5.29 9.05 -12.06
C LEU A 182 5.37 8.22 -10.78
N LEU A 183 4.99 6.95 -10.85
CA LEU A 183 4.78 6.08 -9.69
C LEU A 183 5.83 5.00 -9.52
N GLY A 184 6.30 4.40 -10.61
CA GLY A 184 7.19 3.26 -10.54
C GLY A 184 8.12 3.11 -11.72
N ALA A 185 9.24 2.41 -11.46
CA ALA A 185 10.17 1.91 -12.45
C ALA A 185 10.40 0.41 -12.22
N THR A 186 10.37 -0.39 -13.28
CA THR A 186 10.52 -1.86 -13.16
C THR A 186 11.01 -2.51 -14.44
N SER A 187 11.76 -3.59 -14.30
CA SER A 187 12.10 -4.51 -15.39
C SER A 187 11.10 -5.68 -15.52
N CYS A 188 10.04 -5.69 -14.72
CA CYS A 188 9.08 -6.79 -14.74
C CYS A 188 8.38 -6.91 -16.10
N ARG A 189 8.41 -8.12 -16.68
CA ARG A 189 7.81 -8.39 -17.99
C ARG A 189 6.30 -8.37 -17.98
N PHE A 190 5.70 -8.83 -16.88
CA PHE A 190 4.26 -9.02 -16.78
C PHE A 190 3.71 -8.13 -15.66
N LEU A 191 2.86 -7.21 -16.04
CA LEU A 191 2.06 -6.39 -15.13
C LEU A 191 0.60 -6.69 -15.46
N ILE A 192 -0.17 -7.06 -14.43
CA ILE A 192 -1.61 -7.29 -14.56
C ILE A 192 -2.30 -6.00 -14.15
N THR A 193 -3.33 -5.60 -14.90
CA THR A 193 -4.16 -4.44 -14.54
C THR A 193 -4.87 -4.69 -13.21
N PRO A 194 -5.17 -3.65 -12.43
CA PRO A 194 -5.96 -3.79 -11.22
C PRO A 194 -7.31 -4.49 -11.44
N GLU A 195 -8.00 -4.17 -12.52
CA GLU A 195 -9.28 -4.77 -12.86
C GLU A 195 -9.16 -6.27 -13.13
N ASP A 196 -8.22 -6.68 -14.00
CA ASP A 196 -7.99 -8.07 -14.33
C ASP A 196 -7.56 -8.90 -13.11
N ALA A 197 -6.71 -8.34 -12.25
CA ALA A 197 -6.27 -9.00 -11.02
C ALA A 197 -7.44 -9.29 -10.08
N VAL A 198 -8.29 -8.29 -9.85
CA VAL A 198 -9.45 -8.42 -8.95
C VAL A 198 -10.49 -9.36 -9.53
N GLN A 199 -10.83 -9.21 -10.81
CA GLN A 199 -11.83 -10.06 -11.47
C GLN A 199 -11.39 -11.53 -11.46
N SER A 200 -10.13 -11.78 -11.79
CA SER A 200 -9.58 -13.15 -11.81
C SER A 200 -9.59 -13.82 -10.43
N ILE A 201 -9.22 -13.09 -9.37
CA ILE A 201 -9.28 -13.60 -8.00
C ILE A 201 -10.73 -13.88 -7.59
N TRP A 202 -11.64 -12.96 -7.90
CA TRP A 202 -13.05 -13.13 -7.55
C TRP A 202 -13.65 -14.36 -8.22
N ASP A 203 -13.39 -14.53 -9.51
CA ASP A 203 -13.93 -15.66 -10.29
C ASP A 203 -13.37 -17.01 -9.79
N GLU A 204 -12.08 -17.07 -9.43
CA GLU A 204 -11.51 -18.29 -8.86
C GLU A 204 -12.01 -18.58 -7.44
N LEU A 205 -12.18 -17.56 -6.58
CA LEU A 205 -12.77 -17.75 -5.25
C LEU A 205 -14.19 -18.32 -5.34
N LYS A 206 -15.02 -17.85 -6.29
CA LYS A 206 -16.37 -18.38 -6.51
C LYS A 206 -16.41 -19.84 -6.94
N LYS A 207 -15.40 -20.32 -7.67
CA LYS A 207 -15.31 -21.72 -8.09
C LYS A 207 -15.00 -22.66 -6.92
N HIS A 208 -14.25 -22.17 -5.94
CA HIS A 208 -13.79 -22.99 -4.81
C HIS A 208 -14.68 -22.93 -3.57
N ASP A 209 -15.61 -21.99 -3.53
CA ASP A 209 -16.48 -21.79 -2.37
C ASP A 209 -17.93 -21.58 -2.82
N ASN A 210 -18.83 -22.44 -2.31
CA ASN A 210 -20.26 -22.32 -2.58
C ASN A 210 -20.90 -21.11 -1.86
N ASP A 211 -20.19 -20.51 -0.89
CA ASP A 211 -20.61 -19.29 -0.25
C ASP A 211 -20.37 -18.08 -1.17
N ASN A 212 -21.40 -17.28 -1.33
CA ASN A 212 -21.30 -16.04 -2.09
C ASN A 212 -20.44 -15.03 -1.32
N PHE A 213 -19.21 -14.82 -1.79
CA PHE A 213 -18.40 -13.70 -1.34
C PHE A 213 -19.01 -12.39 -1.81
N ARG A 214 -19.00 -11.40 -0.92
CA ARG A 214 -19.34 -10.02 -1.23
C ARG A 214 -18.17 -9.11 -0.83
N ILE A 215 -18.05 -7.97 -1.46
CA ILE A 215 -17.08 -6.96 -1.05
C ILE A 215 -17.59 -6.37 0.25
N TYR A 216 -16.72 -6.39 1.26
CA TYR A 216 -16.98 -5.78 2.55
C TYR A 216 -16.38 -4.37 2.61
N PHE A 217 -15.11 -4.25 2.19
CA PHE A 217 -14.40 -3.00 2.16
C PHE A 217 -13.25 -3.07 1.15
N TYR A 218 -12.98 -1.98 0.45
CA TYR A 218 -11.79 -1.85 -0.37
C TYR A 218 -11.07 -0.53 -0.11
N SER A 219 -9.75 -0.54 -0.33
CA SER A 219 -8.89 0.65 -0.31
C SER A 219 -7.90 0.56 -1.46
N ILE A 220 -7.85 1.61 -2.27
CA ILE A 220 -6.96 1.73 -3.42
C ILE A 220 -6.10 2.97 -3.22
N THR A 221 -4.78 2.77 -3.21
CA THR A 221 -3.77 3.83 -3.16
C THR A 221 -2.82 3.69 -4.34
N HIS A 222 -1.88 4.60 -4.51
CA HIS A 222 -0.80 4.41 -5.48
C HIS A 222 0.09 3.20 -5.17
N MET A 223 0.21 2.83 -3.90
CA MET A 223 1.07 1.73 -3.48
C MET A 223 0.42 0.36 -3.60
N LYS A 224 -0.86 0.30 -3.28
CA LYS A 224 -1.49 -0.97 -2.98
C LYS A 224 -3.00 -0.89 -3.17
N THR A 225 -3.55 -1.90 -3.79
CA THR A 225 -4.97 -2.19 -3.80
C THR A 225 -5.24 -3.29 -2.78
N VAL A 226 -6.18 -3.06 -1.89
CA VAL A 226 -6.63 -4.00 -0.85
C VAL A 226 -8.12 -4.20 -1.00
N ILE A 227 -8.57 -5.45 -1.08
CA ILE A 227 -9.98 -5.79 -1.15
C ILE A 227 -10.26 -6.86 -0.10
N ASN A 228 -11.24 -6.58 0.74
CA ASN A 228 -11.71 -7.50 1.75
C ASN A 228 -13.04 -8.11 1.28
N PHE A 229 -13.01 -9.38 1.02
CA PHE A 229 -14.19 -10.18 0.70
C PHE A 229 -14.74 -10.78 1.99
N MET A 230 -16.06 -10.77 2.15
CA MET A 230 -16.78 -11.38 3.26
C MET A 230 -17.67 -12.48 2.72
N LYS A 231 -17.67 -13.64 3.37
CA LYS A 231 -18.65 -14.70 3.10
C LYS A 231 -20.05 -14.25 3.53
N ALA A 232 -21.05 -14.58 2.72
CA ALA A 232 -22.42 -14.22 3.03
C ALA A 232 -22.94 -14.97 4.27
N SER A 233 -22.43 -16.19 4.52
CA SER A 233 -22.82 -16.97 5.69
C SER A 233 -22.30 -16.36 6.99
N GLU A 234 -23.22 -16.16 7.94
CA GLU A 234 -22.91 -15.78 9.31
C GLU A 234 -22.59 -17.04 10.12
N ILE A 235 -21.55 -16.96 10.93
CA ILE A 235 -21.16 -18.03 11.85
C ILE A 235 -21.58 -17.64 13.26
N THR A 236 -22.24 -18.56 13.96
CA THR A 236 -22.64 -18.37 15.35
C THR A 236 -22.01 -19.44 16.23
N ILE A 237 -21.25 -19.03 17.25
CA ILE A 237 -20.70 -19.90 18.29
C ILE A 237 -21.01 -19.28 19.66
N CYS A 238 -21.55 -20.03 20.57
CA CYS A 238 -21.96 -19.57 21.92
C CYS A 238 -22.82 -18.30 21.89
N GLY A 239 -23.67 -18.13 20.87
CA GLY A 239 -24.50 -16.93 20.71
C GLY A 239 -23.80 -15.72 20.08
N HIS A 240 -22.51 -15.77 19.86
CA HIS A 240 -21.76 -14.69 19.23
C HIS A 240 -21.69 -14.90 17.71
N LYS A 241 -21.85 -13.81 16.95
CA LYS A 241 -21.94 -13.77 15.50
C LYS A 241 -20.71 -13.10 14.88
N PHE A 242 -20.20 -13.68 13.82
CA PHE A 242 -19.10 -13.14 13.03
C PHE A 242 -19.10 -13.70 11.62
N HIS A 243 -18.32 -13.14 10.73
CA HIS A 243 -18.13 -13.64 9.36
C HIS A 243 -16.69 -14.03 9.11
N PHE A 244 -16.50 -15.05 8.28
CA PHE A 244 -15.23 -15.28 7.64
C PHE A 244 -15.13 -14.51 6.33
N GLY A 245 -13.90 -14.25 5.92
CA GLY A 245 -13.61 -13.61 4.66
C GLY A 245 -12.21 -13.91 4.18
N CYS A 246 -11.81 -13.20 3.13
CA CYS A 246 -10.42 -13.14 2.72
C CYS A 246 -10.05 -11.72 2.31
N ARG A 247 -8.79 -11.38 2.53
CA ARG A 247 -8.18 -10.11 2.16
C ARG A 247 -7.23 -10.36 0.99
N PHE A 248 -7.55 -9.82 -0.16
CA PHE A 248 -6.67 -9.78 -1.31
C PHE A 248 -5.94 -8.45 -1.37
N SER A 249 -4.63 -8.48 -1.58
CA SER A 249 -3.87 -7.26 -1.77
C SER A 249 -2.78 -7.43 -2.80
N PHE A 250 -2.54 -6.38 -3.59
CA PHE A 250 -1.52 -6.34 -4.62
C PHE A 250 -1.08 -4.90 -4.92
N SER A 251 0.01 -4.78 -5.70
CA SER A 251 0.52 -3.51 -6.20
C SER A 251 0.64 -3.57 -7.72
N ASP A 252 0.02 -2.63 -8.41
CA ASP A 252 0.08 -2.49 -9.88
C ASP A 252 1.37 -1.78 -10.35
N ILE A 253 2.14 -1.21 -9.43
CA ILE A 253 3.43 -0.59 -9.71
C ILE A 253 4.62 -1.54 -9.49
N ALA A 254 4.39 -2.84 -9.52
CA ALA A 254 5.39 -3.90 -9.28
C ALA A 254 6.11 -3.81 -7.92
N ARG A 255 5.52 -3.13 -6.94
CA ARG A 255 6.08 -2.99 -5.59
C ARG A 255 5.42 -3.95 -4.60
N GLY A 256 5.86 -5.16 -4.61
CA GLY A 256 5.38 -6.17 -3.67
C GLY A 256 4.75 -7.36 -4.35
N SER A 257 4.33 -8.28 -3.53
CA SER A 257 3.74 -9.55 -3.94
C SER A 257 2.23 -9.51 -3.82
N TYR A 258 1.54 -10.34 -4.58
CA TYR A 258 0.14 -10.63 -4.34
C TYR A 258 0.00 -11.36 -3.01
N SER A 259 -0.99 -11.00 -2.20
CA SER A 259 -1.30 -11.74 -1.00
C SER A 259 -2.80 -12.01 -0.90
N LEU A 260 -3.13 -13.21 -0.42
CA LEU A 260 -4.49 -13.63 -0.12
C LEU A 260 -4.47 -14.22 1.29
N GLU A 261 -5.15 -13.57 2.21
CA GLU A 261 -5.16 -13.89 3.63
C GLU A 261 -6.58 -14.22 4.06
N SER A 262 -6.76 -15.28 4.87
CA SER A 262 -8.04 -15.52 5.53
C SER A 262 -8.28 -14.49 6.62
N THR A 263 -9.52 -14.04 6.77
CA THR A 263 -9.90 -13.02 7.76
C THR A 263 -11.15 -13.41 8.53
N ILE A 264 -11.29 -12.84 9.73
CA ILE A 264 -12.54 -12.76 10.46
C ILE A 264 -12.98 -11.30 10.47
N ILE A 265 -14.28 -11.10 10.25
CA ILE A 265 -14.91 -9.78 10.36
C ILE A 265 -15.72 -9.76 11.66
N TYR A 266 -15.32 -8.87 12.56
CA TYR A 266 -15.88 -8.67 13.87
C TYR A 266 -16.21 -7.18 14.06
N GLY A 267 -17.49 -6.87 14.30
CA GLY A 267 -17.89 -5.45 14.30
C GLY A 267 -17.50 -4.77 12.98
N GLY A 268 -16.74 -3.68 13.08
CA GLY A 268 -16.14 -3.00 11.93
C GLY A 268 -14.73 -3.52 11.56
N ALA A 269 -14.11 -4.34 12.42
CA ALA A 269 -12.72 -4.74 12.27
C ALA A 269 -12.54 -5.97 11.37
N ILE A 270 -11.46 -5.99 10.58
CA ILE A 270 -11.04 -7.10 9.72
C ILE A 270 -9.77 -7.70 10.32
N ILE A 271 -9.89 -8.87 10.93
CA ILE A 271 -8.82 -9.54 11.66
C ILE A 271 -8.17 -10.61 10.76
N PRO A 272 -6.90 -10.47 10.33
CA PRO A 272 -6.22 -11.49 9.56
C PRO A 272 -5.90 -12.71 10.42
N LEU A 273 -6.16 -13.89 9.89
CA LEU A 273 -5.95 -15.19 10.56
C LEU A 273 -4.64 -15.85 10.17
N ASP A 274 -4.07 -15.46 9.05
CA ASP A 274 -2.87 -16.09 8.51
C ASP A 274 -1.65 -15.20 8.71
N ASP A 275 -0.63 -15.73 9.37
CA ASP A 275 0.67 -15.06 9.54
C ASP A 275 1.52 -15.15 8.25
N VAL A 276 1.17 -16.06 7.34
CA VAL A 276 1.91 -16.28 6.10
C VAL A 276 0.98 -16.03 4.92
N SER A 277 0.99 -14.81 4.42
CA SER A 277 0.36 -14.51 3.13
C SER A 277 1.03 -15.31 2.01
N LEU A 278 0.24 -15.79 1.05
CA LEU A 278 0.78 -16.36 -0.17
C LEU A 278 1.40 -15.23 -0.99
N LYS A 279 2.73 -15.10 -0.89
CA LYS A 279 3.48 -14.07 -1.62
C LYS A 279 4.08 -14.70 -2.87
N LYS A 280 3.60 -14.30 -4.04
CA LYS A 280 4.19 -14.68 -5.33
C LYS A 280 4.56 -13.44 -6.14
N HIS A 281 5.69 -13.50 -6.81
CA HIS A 281 6.11 -12.42 -7.71
C HIS A 281 5.22 -12.40 -8.95
N VAL A 282 4.87 -11.21 -9.40
CA VAL A 282 3.94 -10.94 -10.51
C VAL A 282 4.31 -11.68 -11.79
N GLY A 283 5.58 -11.84 -12.11
CA GLY A 283 6.05 -12.42 -13.38
C GLY A 283 5.83 -13.94 -13.55
N LYS A 284 5.42 -14.67 -12.51
CA LYS A 284 5.20 -16.13 -12.54
C LYS A 284 3.82 -16.52 -12.02
N PHE A 285 2.90 -15.61 -12.04
CA PHE A 285 1.62 -15.75 -11.35
C PHE A 285 0.56 -16.38 -12.26
N LEU A 286 0.08 -17.55 -11.83
CA LEU A 286 -1.16 -18.14 -12.32
C LEU A 286 -2.21 -17.96 -11.21
N VAL A 287 -3.24 -17.15 -11.48
CA VAL A 287 -4.32 -16.81 -10.51
C VAL A 287 -4.94 -18.08 -9.94
N LYS A 288 -5.23 -19.04 -10.81
CA LYS A 288 -5.79 -20.33 -10.41
C LYS A 288 -4.94 -21.05 -9.36
N ASP A 289 -3.65 -21.25 -9.64
CA ASP A 289 -2.73 -21.95 -8.72
C ASP A 289 -2.60 -21.20 -7.39
N PHE A 290 -2.63 -19.88 -7.44
CA PHE A 290 -2.56 -19.03 -6.26
C PHE A 290 -3.77 -19.19 -5.34
N VAL A 291 -4.97 -19.21 -5.91
CA VAL A 291 -6.22 -19.43 -5.15
C VAL A 291 -6.30 -20.87 -4.68
N GLU A 292 -5.92 -21.84 -5.50
CA GLU A 292 -5.84 -23.24 -5.08
C GLU A 292 -4.90 -23.45 -3.89
N ASP A 293 -3.70 -22.86 -3.93
CA ASP A 293 -2.74 -22.91 -2.82
C ASP A 293 -3.29 -22.27 -1.55
N TYR A 294 -4.03 -21.17 -1.68
CA TYR A 294 -4.74 -20.55 -0.57
C TYR A 294 -5.80 -21.49 0.02
N CYS A 295 -6.63 -22.07 -0.83
CA CYS A 295 -7.70 -22.99 -0.41
C CYS A 295 -7.14 -24.28 0.25
N LYS A 296 -6.03 -24.82 -0.25
CA LYS A 296 -5.36 -26.00 0.32
C LYS A 296 -4.88 -25.78 1.75
N LYS A 297 -4.55 -24.56 2.15
CA LYS A 297 -4.16 -24.25 3.54
C LYS A 297 -5.28 -24.49 4.55
N ASN A 298 -6.52 -24.39 4.10
CA ASN A 298 -7.73 -24.71 4.88
C ASN A 298 -7.75 -23.99 6.26
N ILE A 299 -7.34 -22.73 6.29
CA ILE A 299 -7.18 -21.95 7.53
C ILE A 299 -8.53 -21.78 8.24
N ILE A 300 -9.59 -21.51 7.49
CA ILE A 300 -10.93 -21.31 8.05
C ILE A 300 -11.35 -22.55 8.86
N ASN A 301 -11.23 -23.76 8.29
CA ASN A 301 -11.59 -24.98 9.01
C ASN A 301 -10.70 -25.24 10.24
N LYS A 302 -9.40 -24.91 10.16
CA LYS A 302 -8.50 -24.99 11.33
C LYS A 302 -8.96 -24.06 12.45
N VAL A 303 -9.32 -22.84 12.11
CA VAL A 303 -9.84 -21.85 13.07
C VAL A 303 -11.17 -22.31 13.63
N MET A 304 -12.11 -22.77 12.79
CA MET A 304 -13.40 -23.30 13.25
C MET A 304 -13.25 -24.47 14.25
N ASN A 305 -12.33 -25.39 13.96
CA ASN A 305 -12.03 -26.50 14.87
C ASN A 305 -11.49 -26.00 16.21
N ASN A 306 -10.63 -24.98 16.19
CA ASN A 306 -10.11 -24.35 17.42
C ASN A 306 -11.21 -23.64 18.20
N LEU A 307 -12.05 -22.85 17.55
CA LEU A 307 -13.14 -22.11 18.17
C LEU A 307 -14.20 -23.06 18.77
N ASN A 308 -14.55 -24.16 18.04
CA ASN A 308 -15.44 -25.21 18.54
C ASN A 308 -14.85 -25.96 19.75
N ARG A 309 -13.54 -26.12 19.82
CA ARG A 309 -12.87 -26.67 21.02
C ARG A 309 -12.88 -25.66 22.17
N ALA A 310 -12.59 -24.39 21.90
CA ALA A 310 -12.61 -23.32 22.87
C ALA A 310 -14.00 -23.09 23.47
N SER A 311 -15.07 -23.29 22.68
CA SER A 311 -16.47 -23.18 23.16
C SER A 311 -16.86 -24.24 24.19
N LYS A 312 -16.13 -25.36 24.26
CA LYS A 312 -16.35 -26.42 25.26
C LYS A 312 -15.47 -26.27 26.50
N LYS A 313 -14.46 -25.42 26.47
CA LYS A 313 -13.50 -25.24 27.55
C LYS A 313 -13.96 -24.12 28.47
N LYS A 314 -14.34 -24.49 29.68
CA LYS A 314 -14.78 -23.55 30.73
C LYS A 314 -13.57 -22.78 31.30
N ILE A 315 -13.80 -21.52 31.61
CA ILE A 315 -12.86 -20.62 32.31
C ILE A 315 -13.59 -19.93 33.46
N SER A 316 -12.84 -19.60 34.53
CA SER A 316 -13.40 -19.03 35.76
C SER A 316 -13.80 -17.55 35.58
N SER A 317 -13.11 -16.79 34.74
CA SER A 317 -13.43 -15.40 34.43
C SER A 317 -12.96 -15.03 33.03
N ILE A 318 -13.88 -14.52 32.21
CA ILE A 318 -13.62 -13.99 30.89
C ILE A 318 -12.68 -12.78 30.99
N LYS A 319 -13.02 -11.83 31.88
CA LYS A 319 -12.27 -10.60 32.10
C LYS A 319 -10.83 -10.84 32.49
N ASN A 320 -10.59 -11.76 33.43
CA ASN A 320 -9.24 -12.09 33.85
C ASN A 320 -8.41 -12.73 32.73
N THR A 321 -9.02 -13.58 31.91
CA THR A 321 -8.35 -14.24 30.79
C THR A 321 -7.98 -13.22 29.69
N VAL A 322 -8.90 -12.31 29.33
CA VAL A 322 -8.61 -11.21 28.40
C VAL A 322 -7.52 -10.29 28.96
N THR A 323 -7.63 -9.91 30.24
CA THR A 323 -6.63 -9.08 30.91
C THR A 323 -5.23 -9.71 30.89
N ALA A 324 -5.13 -11.03 31.08
CA ALA A 324 -3.85 -11.75 30.99
C ALA A 324 -3.24 -11.67 29.59
N PHE A 325 -4.06 -11.77 28.55
CA PHE A 325 -3.62 -11.55 27.18
C PHE A 325 -3.12 -10.12 26.96
N LEU A 326 -3.89 -9.12 27.36
CA LEU A 326 -3.54 -7.70 27.18
C LEU A 326 -2.25 -7.32 27.96
N LYS A 327 -1.96 -7.96 29.09
CA LYS A 327 -0.72 -7.80 29.86
C LYS A 327 0.48 -8.56 29.26
N SER A 328 0.29 -9.39 28.26
CA SER A 328 1.37 -10.18 27.67
C SER A 328 2.38 -9.29 26.94
N ALA A 329 3.65 -9.73 26.95
CA ALA A 329 4.72 -9.06 26.21
C ALA A 329 4.44 -9.03 24.69
N GLU A 330 3.79 -10.07 24.16
CA GLU A 330 3.42 -10.18 22.74
C GLU A 330 2.42 -9.09 22.34
N PHE A 331 1.35 -8.91 23.13
CA PHE A 331 0.37 -7.87 22.89
C PHE A 331 0.98 -6.47 23.07
N SER A 332 1.72 -6.24 24.15
CA SER A 332 2.38 -4.96 24.42
C SER A 332 3.36 -4.55 23.32
N LYS A 333 4.08 -5.53 22.74
CA LYS A 333 4.96 -5.29 21.58
C LYS A 333 4.16 -4.95 20.32
N ALA A 334 3.03 -5.62 20.07
CA ALA A 334 2.19 -5.39 18.91
C ALA A 334 1.43 -4.06 18.97
N ASN A 335 0.89 -3.73 20.14
CA ASN A 335 0.07 -2.53 20.36
C ASN A 335 0.91 -1.27 20.65
N GLY A 336 2.11 -1.44 21.19
CA GLY A 336 2.94 -0.39 21.76
C GLY A 336 2.68 -0.22 23.28
N ALA A 337 3.73 -0.10 24.07
CA ALA A 337 3.61 -0.06 25.53
C ALA A 337 2.72 1.08 26.07
N LYS A 338 2.85 2.28 25.48
CA LYS A 338 2.02 3.45 25.87
C LYS A 338 0.55 3.23 25.56
N ALA A 339 0.23 2.71 24.35
CA ALA A 339 -1.15 2.42 23.95
C ALA A 339 -1.77 1.29 24.79
N THR A 340 -0.97 0.25 25.12
CA THR A 340 -1.42 -0.83 26.00
C THR A 340 -1.74 -0.31 27.41
N LYS A 341 -0.90 0.58 27.95
CA LYS A 341 -1.15 1.19 29.26
C LYS A 341 -2.44 2.03 29.24
N ALA A 342 -2.66 2.82 28.18
CA ALA A 342 -3.88 3.62 28.02
C ALA A 342 -5.12 2.72 27.93
N LEU A 343 -5.09 1.65 27.11
CA LEU A 343 -6.18 0.68 27.03
C LEU A 343 -6.49 0.02 28.37
N MET A 344 -5.45 -0.31 29.14
CA MET A 344 -5.60 -0.93 30.47
C MET A 344 -6.19 0.01 31.53
N GLN A 345 -6.25 1.31 31.26
CA GLN A 345 -6.83 2.34 32.12
C GLN A 345 -8.17 2.85 31.59
N ASP A 346 -8.67 2.28 30.49
CA ASP A 346 -9.94 2.65 29.88
C ASP A 346 -11.09 1.87 30.55
N ASP A 347 -11.80 2.53 31.45
CA ASP A 347 -12.90 1.94 32.20
C ASP A 347 -14.08 1.57 31.29
N ASP A 348 -14.35 2.33 30.25
CA ASP A 348 -15.43 2.05 29.28
C ASP A 348 -15.15 0.77 28.51
N PHE A 349 -13.92 0.60 28.05
CA PHE A 349 -13.50 -0.63 27.40
C PHE A 349 -13.61 -1.85 28.34
N PHE A 350 -13.09 -1.74 29.57
CA PHE A 350 -13.12 -2.83 30.54
C PHE A 350 -14.51 -3.14 31.08
N SER A 351 -15.43 -2.18 31.14
CA SER A 351 -16.82 -2.42 31.51
C SER A 351 -17.59 -3.22 30.46
N SER A 352 -17.17 -3.13 29.20
CA SER A 352 -17.76 -3.92 28.10
C SER A 352 -17.38 -5.40 28.13
N ILE A 353 -16.33 -5.79 28.87
CA ILE A 353 -15.87 -7.20 28.99
C ILE A 353 -16.61 -7.86 30.17
N PRO A 354 -17.35 -8.96 29.97
CA PRO A 354 -18.08 -9.63 31.03
C PRO A 354 -17.18 -10.13 32.16
N ASP A 355 -17.49 -9.76 33.40
CA ASP A 355 -16.79 -10.26 34.60
C ASP A 355 -17.54 -11.46 35.20
N GLN A 356 -17.55 -12.54 34.44
CA GLN A 356 -18.23 -13.80 34.80
C GLN A 356 -17.46 -15.01 34.28
N SER A 357 -17.81 -16.18 34.78
CA SER A 357 -17.36 -17.45 34.19
C SER A 357 -17.98 -17.63 32.80
N GLY A 358 -17.25 -18.33 31.94
CA GLY A 358 -17.68 -18.59 30.57
C GLY A 358 -16.82 -19.66 29.91
N THR A 359 -16.67 -19.54 28.60
CA THR A 359 -15.81 -20.42 27.82
C THR A 359 -14.55 -19.70 27.32
N GLU A 360 -13.54 -20.47 26.95
CA GLU A 360 -12.33 -19.87 26.31
C GLU A 360 -12.72 -19.12 25.04
N PHE A 361 -13.76 -19.56 24.33
CA PHE A 361 -14.28 -18.86 23.14
C PHE A 361 -14.81 -17.48 23.48
N ASP A 362 -15.54 -17.30 24.60
CA ASP A 362 -16.05 -15.99 25.00
C ASP A 362 -14.88 -14.99 25.24
N ALA A 363 -13.78 -15.46 25.83
CA ALA A 363 -12.60 -14.63 26.01
C ALA A 363 -11.88 -14.33 24.67
N ILE A 364 -11.78 -15.31 23.76
CA ILE A 364 -11.25 -15.10 22.39
C ILE A 364 -12.10 -14.04 21.68
N TYR A 365 -13.42 -14.17 21.74
CA TYR A 365 -14.36 -13.24 21.13
C TYR A 365 -14.15 -11.81 21.66
N CYS A 366 -14.00 -11.65 22.97
CA CYS A 366 -13.71 -10.34 23.56
C CYS A 366 -12.37 -9.73 23.11
N THR A 367 -11.40 -10.53 22.63
CA THR A 367 -10.19 -9.94 22.02
C THR A 367 -10.48 -9.23 20.70
N GLY A 368 -11.56 -9.57 19.99
CA GLY A 368 -12.05 -8.85 18.81
C GLY A 368 -12.48 -7.42 19.12
N ALA A 369 -13.03 -7.18 20.32
CA ALA A 369 -13.38 -5.82 20.76
C ALA A 369 -12.16 -4.90 20.83
N VAL A 370 -10.97 -5.43 21.08
CA VAL A 370 -9.71 -4.66 21.02
C VAL A 370 -9.42 -4.19 19.60
N ALA A 371 -9.68 -5.03 18.60
CA ALA A 371 -9.51 -4.64 17.20
C ALA A 371 -10.49 -3.53 16.81
N ASP A 372 -11.74 -3.65 17.23
CA ASP A 372 -12.78 -2.65 16.99
C ASP A 372 -12.48 -1.33 17.69
N TYR A 373 -12.04 -1.38 18.97
CA TYR A 373 -11.63 -0.22 19.73
C TYR A 373 -10.58 0.65 19.03
N TYR A 374 -9.63 0.01 18.36
CA TYR A 374 -8.57 0.73 17.66
C TYR A 374 -8.89 1.07 16.20
N LEU A 375 -10.07 0.72 15.68
CA LEU A 375 -10.40 0.80 14.25
C LEU A 375 -10.14 2.18 13.62
N HIS A 376 -10.24 3.28 14.40
CA HIS A 376 -10.03 4.65 13.91
C HIS A 376 -8.88 5.39 14.60
N GLN A 377 -8.07 4.69 15.38
CA GLN A 377 -7.07 5.33 16.25
C GLN A 377 -5.61 5.08 15.83
N LYS A 378 -5.37 4.16 14.91
CA LYS A 378 -4.01 3.74 14.51
C LYS A 378 -3.76 3.94 13.03
N THR A 379 -2.48 4.11 12.66
CA THR A 379 -2.04 4.07 11.26
C THR A 379 -2.13 2.65 10.70
N GLU A 380 -2.23 2.52 9.37
CA GLU A 380 -2.37 1.22 8.69
C GLU A 380 -1.29 0.19 9.09
N ILE A 381 -0.03 0.61 9.23
CA ILE A 381 1.07 -0.27 9.63
C ILE A 381 0.91 -0.76 11.07
N GLN A 382 0.53 0.13 12.00
CA GLN A 382 0.30 -0.23 13.40
C GLN A 382 -0.90 -1.17 13.55
N TYR A 383 -1.90 -0.97 12.72
CA TYR A 383 -3.07 -1.82 12.59
C TYR A 383 -2.70 -3.24 12.20
N GLU A 384 -1.90 -3.40 11.17
CA GLU A 384 -1.54 -4.72 10.63
C GLU A 384 -0.83 -5.59 11.69
N VAL A 385 0.08 -5.01 12.45
CA VAL A 385 0.83 -5.74 13.50
C VAL A 385 -0.09 -6.14 14.65
N LEU A 386 -0.95 -5.23 15.12
CA LEU A 386 -1.89 -5.50 16.20
C LEU A 386 -2.91 -6.58 15.80
N TYR A 387 -3.46 -6.48 14.60
CA TYR A 387 -4.50 -7.40 14.13
C TYR A 387 -3.95 -8.80 13.87
N LYS A 388 -2.71 -8.93 13.40
CA LYS A 388 -2.02 -10.23 13.34
C LYS A 388 -1.86 -10.88 14.72
N CYS A 389 -1.56 -10.08 15.73
CA CYS A 389 -1.48 -10.57 17.11
C CYS A 389 -2.86 -11.09 17.60
N ILE A 390 -3.93 -10.36 17.33
CA ILE A 390 -5.30 -10.78 17.67
C ILE A 390 -5.70 -12.01 16.85
N GLY A 391 -5.46 -12.01 15.55
CA GLY A 391 -5.77 -13.14 14.66
C GLY A 391 -5.09 -14.44 15.08
N LYS A 392 -3.90 -14.36 15.65
CA LYS A 392 -3.21 -15.51 16.22
C LYS A 392 -3.96 -16.11 17.42
N VAL A 393 -4.57 -15.28 18.26
CA VAL A 393 -5.42 -15.75 19.36
C VAL A 393 -6.65 -16.50 18.83
N TRP A 394 -7.31 -15.98 17.80
CA TRP A 394 -8.44 -16.64 17.16
C TRP A 394 -8.06 -18.00 16.53
N LYS A 395 -6.87 -18.08 15.97
CA LYS A 395 -6.33 -19.29 15.33
C LYS A 395 -5.85 -20.34 16.33
N GLU A 396 -5.17 -19.94 17.42
CA GLU A 396 -4.44 -20.83 18.32
C GLU A 396 -5.05 -20.93 19.72
N GLY A 397 -5.94 -20.00 20.11
CA GLY A 397 -6.53 -19.91 21.43
C GLY A 397 -5.68 -19.12 22.45
N LEU A 398 -6.17 -19.07 23.68
CA LEU A 398 -5.59 -18.32 24.80
C LEU A 398 -4.79 -19.20 25.78
N LYS A 399 -4.54 -20.46 25.45
CA LYS A 399 -3.89 -21.43 26.38
C LYS A 399 -2.62 -20.94 27.04
N LYS A 400 -1.78 -20.21 26.33
CA LYS A 400 -0.49 -19.70 26.84
C LYS A 400 -0.63 -18.49 27.76
N TYR A 401 -1.82 -17.90 27.84
CA TYR A 401 -2.15 -16.76 28.71
C TYR A 401 -3.04 -17.14 29.89
N ALA A 402 -3.70 -18.29 29.81
CA ALA A 402 -4.47 -18.83 30.93
C ALA A 402 -3.50 -19.47 31.94
N LYS A 403 -3.14 -18.72 32.97
CA LYS A 403 -2.50 -19.24 34.19
C LYS A 403 -3.56 -19.50 35.24
#